data_f0fb99034670ca93ccd38a758fe4cc89
#
_entry.id   f0fb99034670ca93ccd38a758fe4cc89
#
_cell.length_a   1.000
_cell.length_b   1.000
_cell.length_c   1.000
_cell.angle_alpha   90.00
_cell.angle_beta   90.00
_cell.angle_gamma   90.00
#
_symmetry.space_group_name_H-M   'P 1'
#
loop_
_entity.id
_entity.type
_entity.pdbx_description
1 polymer ?
#
loop_
_entity_poly.entity_id
_entity_poly.type
_entity_poly.pdbx_seq_one_letter_code
_entity_poly.pdbx_strand_id
1 'polypeptide(L)'
;GGYNACCGAPFLHGGDLENARRNAEKVVAHLAPRVREGLKIVVPGPTCSLQLKQEYPELLGTEDARQVAENTLDLGEYVFGVAAAKKLDREFPQRIGKVAYHLPCHLKAQNIGFRSKQILGLAADEVVMVEACSGVDGTWGMKARYYDESLKICEGLIDAIEASKPDRVATDCPLSALRIEERTGLKAVHPIVLLRDAYGL
;
A
#
# COMPACT_ATOMS: atom_id res chain seq x y z
N GLY A 1 -20.90 -6.12 -12.22
CA GLY A 1 -21.42 -6.10 -10.88
C GLY A 1 -20.27 -5.93 -9.90
N GLY A 2 -20.39 -4.96 -9.00
CA GLY A 2 -19.35 -4.68 -8.02
C GLY A 2 -19.20 -5.85 -7.05
N TYR A 3 -17.99 -6.37 -6.92
CA TYR A 3 -17.64 -7.33 -5.90
C TYR A 3 -17.28 -6.57 -4.62
N ASN A 4 -18.04 -6.77 -3.56
CA ASN A 4 -17.91 -6.04 -2.29
C ASN A 4 -17.46 -7.01 -1.20
N ALA A 5 -16.17 -7.42 -1.20
CA ALA A 5 -15.61 -8.19 -0.11
C ALA A 5 -14.30 -7.59 0.40
N CYS A 6 -14.13 -7.61 1.71
CA CYS A 6 -12.88 -7.27 2.38
C CYS A 6 -11.86 -8.40 2.18
N CYS A 7 -10.57 -8.06 2.09
CA CYS A 7 -9.49 -9.06 2.03
C CYS A 7 -9.36 -9.91 3.31
N GLY A 8 -10.04 -9.56 4.39
CA GLY A 8 -10.02 -10.31 5.65
C GLY A 8 -8.88 -9.95 6.60
N ALA A 9 -7.95 -9.08 6.23
CA ALA A 9 -6.84 -8.68 7.10
C ALA A 9 -7.27 -8.19 8.50
N PRO A 10 -8.35 -7.40 8.68
CA PRO A 10 -8.78 -7.01 10.01
C PRO A 10 -9.19 -8.18 10.91
N PHE A 11 -9.75 -9.25 10.33
CA PHE A 11 -10.08 -10.46 11.07
C PHE A 11 -8.82 -11.24 11.45
N LEU A 12 -7.91 -11.42 10.49
CA LEU A 12 -6.63 -12.10 10.72
C LEU A 12 -5.82 -11.43 11.82
N HIS A 13 -5.65 -10.11 11.74
CA HIS A 13 -4.94 -9.32 12.75
C HIS A 13 -5.65 -9.29 14.11
N GLY A 14 -6.97 -9.49 14.13
CA GLY A 14 -7.77 -9.62 15.34
C GLY A 14 -7.79 -11.03 15.94
N GLY A 15 -7.15 -12.02 15.29
CA GLY A 15 -7.14 -13.43 15.71
C GLY A 15 -8.42 -14.21 15.34
N ASP A 16 -9.33 -13.61 14.57
CA ASP A 16 -10.56 -14.25 14.08
C ASP A 16 -10.29 -15.01 12.78
N LEU A 17 -9.62 -16.15 12.93
CA LEU A 17 -9.18 -16.98 11.79
C LEU A 17 -10.35 -17.54 10.98
N GLU A 18 -11.48 -17.80 11.61
CA GLU A 18 -12.67 -18.32 10.91
C GLU A 18 -13.22 -17.30 9.92
N ASN A 19 -13.44 -16.05 10.35
CA ASN A 19 -13.92 -15.01 9.47
C ASN A 19 -12.85 -14.57 8.44
N ALA A 20 -11.56 -14.60 8.81
CA ALA A 20 -10.46 -14.38 7.87
C ALA A 20 -10.48 -15.41 6.74
N ARG A 21 -10.60 -16.70 7.05
CA ARG A 21 -10.70 -17.82 6.09
C ARG A 21 -11.94 -17.68 5.20
N ARG A 22 -13.11 -17.42 5.79
CA ARG A 22 -14.37 -17.22 5.03
C ARG A 22 -14.29 -16.08 4.02
N ASN A 23 -13.63 -14.98 4.38
CA ASN A 23 -13.40 -13.88 3.45
C ASN A 23 -12.39 -14.24 2.36
N ALA A 24 -11.30 -14.91 2.72
CA ALA A 24 -10.30 -15.36 1.76
C ALA A 24 -10.93 -16.31 0.71
N GLU A 25 -11.75 -17.28 1.13
CA GLU A 25 -12.49 -18.19 0.23
C GLU A 25 -13.35 -17.43 -0.77
N LYS A 26 -14.11 -16.42 -0.30
CA LYS A 26 -14.95 -15.59 -1.19
C LYS A 26 -14.13 -14.80 -2.20
N VAL A 27 -13.01 -14.21 -1.76
CA VAL A 27 -12.13 -13.43 -2.64
C VAL A 27 -11.47 -14.32 -3.67
N VAL A 28 -10.93 -15.48 -3.26
CA VAL A 28 -10.29 -16.45 -4.16
C VAL A 28 -11.30 -17.00 -5.17
N ALA A 29 -12.52 -17.38 -4.74
CA ALA A 29 -13.56 -17.86 -5.64
C ALA A 29 -13.94 -16.84 -6.72
N HIS A 30 -13.85 -15.54 -6.39
CA HIS A 30 -14.09 -14.46 -7.36
C HIS A 30 -12.90 -14.20 -8.30
N LEU A 31 -11.68 -14.24 -7.79
CA LEU A 31 -10.47 -13.85 -8.53
C LEU A 31 -9.86 -15.00 -9.36
N ALA A 32 -9.91 -16.24 -8.87
CA ALA A 32 -9.29 -17.38 -9.56
C ALA A 32 -9.78 -17.59 -11.01
N PRO A 33 -11.09 -17.44 -11.33
CA PRO A 33 -11.54 -17.50 -12.72
C PRO A 33 -10.87 -16.41 -13.60
N ARG A 34 -10.66 -15.20 -13.08
CA ARG A 34 -10.02 -14.09 -13.81
C ARG A 34 -8.55 -14.36 -14.07
N VAL A 35 -7.88 -14.97 -13.09
CA VAL A 35 -6.49 -15.41 -13.26
C VAL A 35 -6.37 -16.46 -14.37
N ARG A 36 -7.30 -17.44 -14.42
CA ARG A 36 -7.35 -18.43 -15.49
C ARG A 36 -7.62 -17.85 -16.88
N GLU A 37 -8.29 -16.69 -16.95
CA GLU A 37 -8.47 -15.88 -18.17
C GLU A 37 -7.18 -15.09 -18.54
N GLY A 38 -6.10 -15.20 -17.76
CA GLY A 38 -4.81 -14.52 -17.99
C GLY A 38 -4.72 -13.10 -17.42
N LEU A 39 -5.67 -12.67 -16.58
CA LEU A 39 -5.66 -11.35 -15.96
C LEU A 39 -4.71 -11.31 -14.76
N LYS A 40 -4.06 -10.15 -14.56
CA LYS A 40 -3.32 -9.83 -13.35
C LYS A 40 -4.22 -9.10 -12.37
N ILE A 41 -3.99 -9.35 -11.09
CA ILE A 41 -4.67 -8.68 -9.98
C ILE A 41 -3.76 -7.55 -9.52
N VAL A 42 -4.22 -6.31 -9.62
CA VAL A 42 -3.46 -5.13 -9.17
C VAL A 42 -4.14 -4.54 -7.95
N VAL A 43 -3.41 -4.44 -6.84
CA VAL A 43 -3.96 -4.05 -5.53
C VAL A 43 -3.32 -2.74 -5.06
N PRO A 44 -4.11 -1.67 -4.81
CA PRO A 44 -3.55 -0.37 -4.43
C PRO A 44 -3.19 -0.25 -2.95
N GLY A 45 -3.55 -1.22 -2.11
CA GLY A 45 -3.29 -1.16 -0.68
C GLY A 45 -2.35 -2.26 -0.22
N PRO A 46 -1.21 -1.93 0.43
CA PRO A 46 -0.16 -2.89 0.77
C PRO A 46 -0.63 -3.98 1.74
N THR A 47 -1.57 -3.69 2.62
CA THR A 47 -2.17 -4.70 3.50
C THR A 47 -2.96 -5.74 2.71
N CYS A 48 -3.74 -5.30 1.71
CA CYS A 48 -4.52 -6.21 0.89
C CYS A 48 -3.62 -6.99 -0.07
N SER A 49 -2.60 -6.36 -0.67
CA SER A 49 -1.66 -7.08 -1.55
C SER A 49 -0.84 -8.12 -0.79
N LEU A 50 -0.36 -7.80 0.42
CA LEU A 50 0.29 -8.77 1.31
C LEU A 50 -0.64 -9.96 1.63
N GLN A 51 -1.89 -9.65 2.01
CA GLN A 51 -2.89 -10.66 2.35
C GLN A 51 -3.11 -11.66 1.20
N LEU A 52 -3.29 -11.17 -0.03
CA LEU A 52 -3.50 -12.02 -1.20
C LEU A 52 -2.24 -12.81 -1.58
N LYS A 53 -1.05 -12.20 -1.48
CA LYS A 53 0.21 -12.81 -1.93
C LYS A 53 0.77 -13.84 -0.96
N GLN A 54 0.65 -13.61 0.35
CA GLN A 54 1.31 -14.42 1.37
C GLN A 54 0.31 -15.16 2.27
N GLU A 55 -0.69 -14.47 2.81
CA GLU A 55 -1.55 -15.05 3.82
C GLU A 55 -2.59 -16.03 3.25
N TYR A 56 -3.14 -15.76 2.06
CA TYR A 56 -4.14 -16.64 1.47
C TYR A 56 -3.64 -18.04 1.14
N PRO A 57 -2.44 -18.22 0.54
CA PRO A 57 -1.89 -19.56 0.33
C PRO A 57 -1.75 -20.37 1.63
N GLU A 58 -1.31 -19.73 2.70
CA GLU A 58 -1.14 -20.38 4.01
C GLU A 58 -2.50 -20.65 4.67
N LEU A 59 -3.40 -19.67 4.64
CA LEU A 59 -4.70 -19.75 5.30
C LEU A 59 -5.63 -20.79 4.65
N LEU A 60 -5.59 -20.92 3.32
CA LEU A 60 -6.49 -21.81 2.57
C LEU A 60 -5.85 -23.12 2.13
N GLY A 61 -4.55 -23.13 1.82
CA GLY A 61 -3.83 -24.31 1.33
C GLY A 61 -4.27 -24.81 -0.06
N THR A 62 -5.05 -24.02 -0.82
CA THR A 62 -5.63 -24.43 -2.09
C THR A 62 -4.80 -23.96 -3.29
N GLU A 63 -4.91 -24.69 -4.43
CA GLU A 63 -4.26 -24.31 -5.67
C GLU A 63 -4.77 -22.96 -6.20
N ASP A 64 -6.07 -22.71 -6.11
CA ASP A 64 -6.65 -21.43 -6.51
C ASP A 64 -6.09 -20.25 -5.71
N ALA A 65 -5.83 -20.43 -4.41
CA ALA A 65 -5.20 -19.40 -3.58
C ALA A 65 -3.76 -19.13 -4.03
N ARG A 66 -2.99 -20.17 -4.37
CA ARG A 66 -1.63 -20.02 -4.92
C ARG A 66 -1.63 -19.28 -6.26
N GLN A 67 -2.51 -19.66 -7.19
CA GLN A 67 -2.65 -18.98 -8.48
C GLN A 67 -3.05 -17.50 -8.33
N VAL A 68 -3.95 -17.18 -7.42
CA VAL A 68 -4.31 -15.79 -7.10
C VAL A 68 -3.09 -15.05 -6.56
N ALA A 69 -2.33 -15.63 -5.63
CA ALA A 69 -1.14 -15.02 -5.06
C ALA A 69 -0.05 -14.71 -6.12
N GLU A 70 0.27 -15.68 -6.97
CA GLU A 70 1.28 -15.54 -8.04
C GLU A 70 0.90 -14.51 -9.12
N ASN A 71 -0.39 -14.24 -9.27
CA ASN A 71 -0.91 -13.26 -10.23
C ASN A 71 -1.31 -11.93 -9.59
N THR A 72 -1.04 -11.75 -8.28
CA THR A 72 -1.28 -10.51 -7.56
C THR A 72 -0.03 -9.64 -7.55
N LEU A 73 -0.18 -8.38 -7.91
CA LEU A 73 0.84 -7.34 -7.86
C LEU A 73 0.36 -6.19 -6.99
N ASP A 74 1.26 -5.61 -6.21
CA ASP A 74 1.02 -4.29 -5.63
C ASP A 74 0.98 -3.24 -6.74
N LEU A 75 0.22 -2.16 -6.55
CA LEU A 75 0.07 -1.13 -7.60
C LEU A 75 1.43 -0.49 -7.95
N GLY A 76 2.28 -0.20 -6.95
CA GLY A 76 3.63 0.32 -7.18
C GLY A 76 4.50 -0.66 -7.97
N GLU A 77 4.41 -1.96 -7.66
CA GLU A 77 5.09 -3.03 -8.39
C GLU A 77 4.64 -3.10 -9.86
N TYR A 78 3.33 -3.05 -10.10
CA TYR A 78 2.76 -3.07 -11.45
C TYR A 78 3.20 -1.88 -12.28
N VAL A 79 3.04 -0.65 -11.76
CA VAL A 79 3.42 0.59 -12.47
C VAL A 79 4.92 0.62 -12.74
N PHE A 80 5.75 0.18 -11.78
CA PHE A 80 7.18 0.05 -12.00
C PHE A 80 7.49 -0.92 -13.15
N GLY A 81 6.81 -2.05 -13.23
CA GLY A 81 6.94 -3.01 -14.33
C GLY A 81 6.59 -2.40 -15.69
N VAL A 82 5.52 -1.59 -15.76
CA VAL A 82 5.13 -0.85 -16.98
C VAL A 82 6.23 0.15 -17.38
N ALA A 83 6.79 0.89 -16.40
CA ALA A 83 7.87 1.83 -16.62
C ALA A 83 9.17 1.15 -17.08
N ALA A 84 9.53 0.03 -16.46
CA ALA A 84 10.71 -0.76 -16.83
C ALA A 84 10.59 -1.35 -18.24
N ALA A 85 9.39 -1.74 -18.64
CA ALA A 85 9.10 -2.21 -20.01
C ALA A 85 9.04 -1.06 -21.05
N LYS A 86 9.34 0.19 -20.65
CA LYS A 86 9.26 1.41 -21.48
C LYS A 86 7.86 1.66 -22.08
N LYS A 87 6.81 1.21 -21.37
CA LYS A 87 5.40 1.41 -21.76
C LYS A 87 4.74 2.56 -21.02
N LEU A 88 5.45 3.17 -20.06
CA LEU A 88 5.02 4.38 -19.38
C LEU A 88 5.61 5.60 -20.10
N ASP A 89 4.78 6.54 -20.44
CA ASP A 89 5.24 7.87 -20.88
C ASP A 89 6.01 8.53 -19.72
N ARG A 90 7.17 9.12 -20.02
CA ARG A 90 8.04 9.77 -19.04
C ARG A 90 8.10 11.29 -19.21
N GLU A 91 7.28 11.84 -20.07
CA GLU A 91 7.12 13.26 -20.20
C GLU A 91 6.12 13.76 -19.17
N PHE A 92 6.63 14.34 -18.10
CA PHE A 92 5.82 14.90 -17.03
C PHE A 92 5.75 16.43 -17.17
N PRO A 93 4.58 16.98 -17.61
CA PRO A 93 4.41 18.43 -17.75
C PRO A 93 4.60 19.20 -16.45
N GLN A 94 4.38 18.52 -15.31
CA GLN A 94 4.50 19.12 -14.00
C GLN A 94 5.48 18.32 -13.13
N ARG A 95 6.44 19.02 -12.52
CA ARG A 95 7.28 18.41 -11.47
C ARG A 95 6.55 18.47 -10.15
N ILE A 96 6.70 17.44 -9.35
CA ILE A 96 6.00 17.32 -8.06
C ILE A 96 6.82 17.80 -6.86
N GLY A 97 8.03 18.37 -7.11
CA GLY A 97 8.89 18.92 -6.08
C GLY A 97 9.55 17.84 -5.22
N LYS A 98 9.84 18.20 -3.97
CA LYS A 98 10.41 17.31 -2.96
C LYS A 98 9.31 16.50 -2.26
N VAL A 99 9.42 15.17 -2.29
CA VAL A 99 8.44 14.25 -1.71
C VAL A 99 9.02 13.54 -0.48
N ALA A 100 8.36 13.63 0.67
CA ALA A 100 8.58 12.69 1.76
C ALA A 100 7.74 11.43 1.51
N TYR A 101 8.38 10.29 1.29
CA TYR A 101 7.71 9.03 1.04
C TYR A 101 7.84 8.10 2.25
N HIS A 102 6.74 7.88 2.95
CA HIS A 102 6.66 6.87 4.01
C HIS A 102 6.50 5.48 3.40
N LEU A 103 7.44 4.58 3.71
CA LEU A 103 7.40 3.18 3.32
C LEU A 103 6.55 2.37 4.32
N PRO A 104 5.36 1.87 3.94
CA PRO A 104 4.52 1.09 4.85
C PRO A 104 5.12 -0.28 5.20
N CYS A 105 4.90 -0.74 6.44
CA CYS A 105 5.40 -2.02 6.92
C CYS A 105 4.94 -3.21 6.05
N HIS A 106 3.67 -3.27 5.66
CA HIS A 106 3.13 -4.35 4.82
C HIS A 106 3.65 -4.32 3.37
N LEU A 107 4.10 -3.16 2.87
CA LEU A 107 4.78 -3.10 1.59
C LEU A 107 6.22 -3.61 1.71
N LYS A 108 6.91 -3.22 2.78
CA LYS A 108 8.26 -3.69 3.10
C LYS A 108 8.30 -5.20 3.29
N ALA A 109 7.31 -5.77 3.99
CA ALA A 109 7.19 -7.21 4.24
C ALA A 109 7.07 -8.05 2.95
N GLN A 110 6.52 -7.48 1.86
CA GLN A 110 6.41 -8.19 0.58
C GLN A 110 7.76 -8.41 -0.12
N ASN A 111 8.83 -7.73 0.31
CA ASN A 111 10.18 -7.82 -0.27
C ASN A 111 10.23 -7.60 -1.80
N ILE A 112 9.38 -6.72 -2.33
CA ILE A 112 9.30 -6.38 -3.76
C ILE A 112 10.23 -5.22 -4.15
N GLY A 113 11.01 -4.69 -3.21
CA GLY A 113 11.86 -3.51 -3.37
C GLY A 113 11.06 -2.20 -3.25
N PHE A 114 11.75 -1.08 -3.40
CA PHE A 114 11.20 0.27 -3.18
C PHE A 114 10.49 0.81 -4.44
N ARG A 115 9.50 0.08 -4.97
CA ARG A 115 8.87 0.36 -6.27
C ARG A 115 8.18 1.71 -6.30
N SER A 116 7.43 2.05 -5.26
CA SER A 116 6.75 3.35 -5.16
C SER A 116 7.75 4.52 -5.09
N LYS A 117 8.88 4.37 -4.35
CA LYS A 117 9.96 5.36 -4.40
C LYS A 117 10.52 5.53 -5.81
N GLN A 118 10.74 4.42 -6.52
CA GLN A 118 11.32 4.44 -7.87
C GLN A 118 10.39 5.14 -8.88
N ILE A 119 9.07 4.88 -8.82
CA ILE A 119 8.11 5.57 -9.70
C ILE A 119 7.96 7.05 -9.35
N LEU A 120 7.97 7.43 -8.07
CA LEU A 120 7.98 8.83 -7.64
C LEU A 120 9.20 9.57 -8.18
N GLY A 121 10.37 8.94 -8.16
CA GLY A 121 11.61 9.51 -8.68
C GLY A 121 11.61 9.81 -10.19
N LEU A 122 10.60 9.34 -10.94
CA LEU A 122 10.44 9.71 -12.35
C LEU A 122 9.98 11.16 -12.53
N ALA A 123 9.16 11.68 -11.60
CA ALA A 123 8.51 12.98 -11.69
C ALA A 123 8.90 13.95 -10.56
N ALA A 124 9.39 13.45 -9.42
CA ALA A 124 9.85 14.26 -8.29
C ALA A 124 11.25 14.83 -8.52
N ASP A 125 11.56 15.96 -7.90
CA ASP A 125 12.91 16.52 -7.85
C ASP A 125 13.77 15.78 -6.83
N GLU A 126 13.17 15.41 -5.70
CA GLU A 126 13.80 14.63 -4.63
C GLU A 126 12.77 13.70 -3.98
N VAL A 127 13.17 12.48 -3.64
CA VAL A 127 12.33 11.56 -2.84
C VAL A 127 13.08 11.15 -1.58
N VAL A 128 12.69 11.74 -0.46
CA VAL A 128 13.19 11.38 0.88
C VAL A 128 12.36 10.22 1.39
N MET A 129 12.97 9.04 1.51
CA MET A 129 12.29 7.86 2.05
C MET A 129 12.32 7.87 3.57
N VAL A 130 11.17 7.72 4.20
CA VAL A 130 11.00 7.63 5.65
C VAL A 130 10.56 6.21 6.03
N GLU A 131 11.39 5.52 6.80
CA GLU A 131 11.15 4.17 7.31
C GLU A 131 10.93 4.24 8.83
N ALA A 132 9.72 4.59 9.24
CA ALA A 132 9.31 4.64 10.64
C ALA A 132 7.87 4.15 10.79
N CYS A 133 7.51 3.71 11.98
CA CYS A 133 6.17 3.19 12.23
C CYS A 133 5.15 4.32 12.34
N SER A 134 3.99 4.18 11.69
CA SER A 134 2.87 5.12 11.84
C SER A 134 2.07 4.92 13.13
N GLY A 135 2.37 3.88 13.91
CA GLY A 135 1.67 3.56 15.15
C GLY A 135 0.26 3.01 14.96
N VAL A 136 -0.23 2.88 13.72
CA VAL A 136 -1.64 2.51 13.47
C VAL A 136 -1.88 1.02 13.65
N ASP A 137 -0.96 0.17 13.17
CA ASP A 137 -1.01 -1.29 13.25
C ASP A 137 -2.42 -1.86 12.95
N GLY A 138 -2.81 -1.85 11.69
CA GLY A 138 -4.18 -2.12 11.27
C GLY A 138 -5.15 -1.10 11.87
N THR A 139 -5.99 -1.51 12.81
CA THR A 139 -6.90 -0.60 13.54
C THR A 139 -6.57 -0.47 15.02
N TRP A 140 -5.47 -1.10 15.49
CA TRP A 140 -5.10 -1.10 16.90
C TRP A 140 -4.91 0.32 17.45
N GLY A 141 -4.08 1.12 16.80
CA GLY A 141 -3.78 2.49 17.19
C GLY A 141 -4.91 3.51 16.95
N MET A 142 -6.05 3.06 16.39
CA MET A 142 -7.26 3.88 16.22
C MET A 142 -8.28 3.65 17.35
N LYS A 143 -8.05 2.64 18.19
CA LYS A 143 -8.92 2.36 19.35
C LYS A 143 -8.57 3.31 20.49
N ALA A 144 -9.57 3.92 21.12
CA ALA A 144 -9.40 4.88 22.21
C ALA A 144 -8.42 4.40 23.31
N ARG A 145 -8.48 3.10 23.64
CA ARG A 145 -7.62 2.50 24.67
C ARG A 145 -6.12 2.58 24.36
N TYR A 146 -5.74 2.56 23.06
CA TYR A 146 -4.34 2.45 22.62
C TYR A 146 -3.86 3.68 21.85
N TYR A 147 -4.73 4.69 21.78
CA TYR A 147 -4.50 5.87 20.95
C TYR A 147 -3.26 6.64 21.38
N ASP A 148 -3.11 6.91 22.68
CA ASP A 148 -1.97 7.67 23.21
C ASP A 148 -0.63 6.94 23.01
N GLU A 149 -0.59 5.62 23.19
CA GLU A 149 0.60 4.82 22.88
C GLU A 149 0.92 4.83 21.40
N SER A 150 -0.09 4.74 20.57
CA SER A 150 0.03 4.80 19.11
C SER A 150 0.60 6.15 18.64
N LEU A 151 0.25 7.26 19.31
CA LEU A 151 0.83 8.58 19.03
C LEU A 151 2.33 8.62 19.37
N LYS A 152 2.74 8.08 20.51
CA LYS A 152 4.17 7.98 20.88
C LYS A 152 4.98 7.16 19.87
N ILE A 153 4.41 6.05 19.39
CA ILE A 153 5.08 5.19 18.39
C ILE A 153 5.29 5.95 17.08
N CYS A 154 4.37 6.82 16.67
CA CYS A 154 4.48 7.54 15.41
C CYS A 154 5.38 8.79 15.45
N GLU A 155 5.85 9.24 16.61
CA GLU A 155 6.67 10.45 16.74
C GLU A 155 7.86 10.46 15.79
N GLY A 156 8.63 9.37 15.74
CA GLY A 156 9.78 9.28 14.83
C GLY A 156 9.42 9.38 13.34
N LEU A 157 8.23 8.97 12.93
CA LEU A 157 7.72 9.18 11.58
C LEU A 157 7.44 10.66 11.32
N ILE A 158 6.75 11.29 12.26
CA ILE A 158 6.35 12.70 12.14
C ILE A 158 7.59 13.60 12.09
N ASP A 159 8.52 13.43 13.04
CA ASP A 159 9.77 14.18 13.10
C ASP A 159 10.58 14.06 11.79
N ALA A 160 10.68 12.87 11.24
CA ALA A 160 11.40 12.63 9.99
C ALA A 160 10.73 13.31 8.78
N ILE A 161 9.40 13.31 8.71
CA ILE A 161 8.64 13.99 7.66
C ILE A 161 8.86 15.51 7.78
N GLU A 162 8.68 16.09 8.96
CA GLU A 162 8.82 17.53 9.21
C GLU A 162 10.27 18.02 8.96
N ALA A 163 11.25 17.24 9.44
CA ALA A 163 12.67 17.55 9.23
C ALA A 163 13.05 17.55 7.74
N SER A 164 12.39 16.74 6.92
CA SER A 164 12.63 16.69 5.47
C SER A 164 12.12 17.92 4.73
N LYS A 165 11.22 18.72 5.31
CA LYS A 165 10.58 19.89 4.71
C LYS A 165 10.07 19.62 3.30
N PRO A 166 9.12 18.68 3.12
CA PRO A 166 8.67 18.25 1.82
C PRO A 166 7.63 19.21 1.23
N ASP A 167 7.57 19.29 -0.10
CA ASP A 167 6.45 19.93 -0.81
C ASP A 167 5.21 19.05 -0.82
N ARG A 168 5.42 17.72 -0.80
CA ARG A 168 4.37 16.70 -0.85
C ARG A 168 4.71 15.52 0.05
N VAL A 169 3.69 14.84 0.56
CA VAL A 169 3.84 13.60 1.34
C VAL A 169 3.13 12.46 0.62
N ALA A 170 3.78 11.30 0.56
CA ALA A 170 3.22 10.10 -0.05
C ALA A 170 3.36 8.87 0.85
N THR A 171 2.37 8.00 0.78
CA THR A 171 2.42 6.65 1.35
C THR A 171 1.41 5.74 0.63
N ASP A 172 1.74 4.47 0.46
CA ASP A 172 0.81 3.48 -0.13
C ASP A 172 -0.27 3.04 0.87
N CYS A 173 -0.06 3.29 2.17
CA CYS A 173 -0.99 2.87 3.22
C CYS A 173 -1.99 3.98 3.57
N PRO A 174 -3.29 3.80 3.32
CA PRO A 174 -4.30 4.82 3.62
C PRO A 174 -4.42 5.13 5.13
N LEU A 175 -4.18 4.15 5.99
CA LEU A 175 -4.24 4.36 7.44
C LEU A 175 -3.04 5.18 7.94
N SER A 176 -1.85 4.93 7.38
CA SER A 176 -0.68 5.77 7.66
C SER A 176 -0.86 7.19 7.12
N ALA A 177 -1.53 7.34 5.96
CA ALA A 177 -1.87 8.66 5.43
C ALA A 177 -2.72 9.47 6.41
N LEU A 178 -3.76 8.86 6.97
CA LEU A 178 -4.60 9.51 7.99
C LEU A 178 -3.80 9.94 9.22
N ARG A 179 -2.90 9.09 9.72
CA ARG A 179 -2.04 9.41 10.86
C ARG A 179 -1.08 10.56 10.56
N ILE A 180 -0.47 10.57 9.39
CA ILE A 180 0.43 11.64 8.96
C ILE A 180 -0.34 12.96 8.86
N GLU A 181 -1.50 12.97 8.21
CA GLU A 181 -2.33 14.16 8.05
C GLU A 181 -2.82 14.69 9.42
N GLU A 182 -3.25 13.80 10.31
CA GLU A 182 -3.67 14.15 11.67
C GLU A 182 -2.56 14.86 12.46
N ARG A 183 -1.31 14.40 12.34
CA ARG A 183 -0.19 14.86 13.16
C ARG A 183 0.56 16.04 12.58
N THR A 184 0.65 16.14 11.25
CA THR A 184 1.44 17.17 10.55
C THR A 184 0.58 18.25 9.90
N GLY A 185 -0.72 18.00 9.68
CA GLY A 185 -1.58 18.82 8.83
C GLY A 185 -1.26 18.68 7.32
N LEU A 186 -0.23 17.92 6.95
CA LEU A 186 0.15 17.69 5.55
C LEU A 186 -0.67 16.54 4.97
N LYS A 187 -1.35 16.79 3.86
CA LYS A 187 -2.10 15.74 3.15
C LYS A 187 -1.13 14.70 2.56
N ALA A 188 -1.22 13.47 3.06
CA ALA A 188 -0.49 12.34 2.52
C ALA A 188 -1.35 11.58 1.50
N VAL A 189 -0.81 11.34 0.30
CA VAL A 189 -1.54 10.68 -0.79
C VAL A 189 -0.80 9.45 -1.27
N HIS A 190 -1.52 8.56 -1.98
CA HIS A 190 -0.89 7.41 -2.61
C HIS A 190 0.09 7.87 -3.72
N PRO A 191 1.27 7.23 -3.89
CA PRO A 191 2.26 7.60 -4.92
C PRO A 191 1.68 7.76 -6.33
N ILE A 192 0.70 6.92 -6.71
CA ILE A 192 0.05 7.01 -8.02
C ILE A 192 -0.73 8.33 -8.22
N VAL A 193 -1.22 8.93 -7.14
CA VAL A 193 -1.92 10.23 -7.20
C VAL A 193 -0.92 11.33 -7.58
N LEU A 194 0.27 11.32 -6.97
CA LEU A 194 1.33 12.27 -7.34
C LEU A 194 1.80 12.08 -8.78
N LEU A 195 1.89 10.83 -9.24
CA LEU A 195 2.24 10.54 -10.63
C LEU A 195 1.15 11.04 -11.59
N ARG A 196 -0.14 10.85 -11.26
CA ARG A 196 -1.27 11.43 -12.01
C ARG A 196 -1.16 12.95 -12.08
N ASP A 197 -0.91 13.61 -10.95
CA ASP A 197 -0.77 15.07 -10.87
C ASP A 197 0.40 15.55 -11.74
N ALA A 198 1.50 14.80 -11.82
CA ALA A 198 2.64 15.11 -12.68
C ALA A 198 2.29 15.05 -14.18
N TYR A 199 1.31 14.24 -14.58
CA TYR A 199 0.75 14.25 -15.94
C TYR A 199 -0.25 15.38 -16.17
N GLY A 200 -0.63 16.16 -15.16
CA GLY A 200 -1.61 17.24 -15.27
C GLY A 200 -3.06 16.74 -15.35
N LEU A 201 -3.36 15.53 -14.82
CA LEU A 201 -4.66 14.87 -14.86
C LEU A 201 -5.46 15.09 -13.56
#